data_8787b39ca45fdcd2dcad071d5ff3508f
#
_entry.id   8787b39ca45fdcd2dcad071d5ff3508f
#
_cell.length_a   1.000
_cell.length_b   1.000
_cell.length_c   1.000
_cell.angle_alpha   90.00
_cell.angle_beta   90.00
_cell.angle_gamma   90.00
#
_symmetry.space_group_name_H-M   'P 1'
#
loop_
_entity.id
_entity.type
_entity.pdbx_description
1 polymer ?
#
loop_
_entity_poly.entity_id
_entity_poly.type
_entity_poly.pdbx_seq_one_letter_code
_entity_poly.pdbx_strand_id
1 'polypeptide(L)'
;MKILICICTYKRNESLMKCLQSFSQTLKPSKIKISFLILDNSTNFESFNLIKNFKKKFKFNIHYSNEKKRGVVNARDKCLKILKKIQCDYIAFFDDDCVIDRYWFKNVIEIIDKSKANIITGPQLYLSNDKKKNNLGEFFEKKINKKISKVNWAAT
;
A
#
# COMPACT_ATOMS: atom_id res chain seq x y z
N MET A 1 -12.41 -9.39 9.15
CA MET A 1 -10.98 -9.18 8.85
C MET A 1 -10.66 -7.69 8.88
N LYS A 2 -9.54 -7.30 9.50
CA LYS A 2 -9.05 -5.92 9.60
C LYS A 2 -7.72 -5.81 8.86
N ILE A 3 -7.62 -4.91 7.90
CA ILE A 3 -6.40 -4.67 7.10
C ILE A 3 -5.91 -3.25 7.36
N LEU A 4 -4.63 -3.10 7.71
CA LEU A 4 -3.96 -1.82 7.80
C LEU A 4 -3.05 -1.63 6.58
N ILE A 5 -3.32 -0.58 5.81
CA ILE A 5 -2.49 -0.16 4.68
C ILE A 5 -1.47 0.86 5.19
N CYS A 6 -0.19 0.54 5.10
CA CYS A 6 0.90 1.44 5.48
C CYS A 6 1.55 2.04 4.22
N ILE A 7 1.57 3.36 4.16
CA ILE A 7 2.21 4.10 3.07
C ILE A 7 3.27 5.01 3.69
N CYS A 8 4.53 4.77 3.32
CA CYS A 8 5.63 5.64 3.70
C CYS A 8 5.85 6.68 2.62
N THR A 9 6.03 7.94 3.02
CA THR A 9 6.25 9.05 2.09
C THR A 9 7.38 9.95 2.57
N TYR A 10 8.09 10.55 1.62
CA TYR A 10 9.13 11.55 1.88
C TYR A 10 9.09 12.62 0.80
N LYS A 11 8.55 13.80 1.12
CA LYS A 11 8.50 14.98 0.24
C LYS A 11 7.83 14.74 -1.13
N ARG A 12 6.88 13.81 -1.23
CA ARG A 12 6.21 13.42 -2.49
C ARG A 12 4.68 13.54 -2.38
N ASN A 13 4.20 14.71 -1.96
CA ASN A 13 2.78 14.95 -1.68
C ASN A 13 1.86 14.67 -2.89
N GLU A 14 2.30 14.99 -4.11
CA GLU A 14 1.51 14.74 -5.33
C GLU A 14 1.35 13.25 -5.60
N SER A 15 2.44 12.49 -5.50
CA SER A 15 2.41 11.03 -5.66
C SER A 15 1.54 10.38 -4.60
N LEU A 16 1.72 10.77 -3.34
CA LEU A 16 0.90 10.30 -2.23
C LEU A 16 -0.60 10.55 -2.48
N MET A 17 -0.96 11.73 -2.99
CA MET A 17 -2.35 12.04 -3.32
C MET A 17 -2.91 11.14 -4.41
N LYS A 18 -2.15 10.88 -5.48
CA LYS A 18 -2.56 9.98 -6.56
C LYS A 18 -2.75 8.55 -6.04
N CYS A 19 -1.82 8.08 -5.20
CA CYS A 19 -1.92 6.78 -4.53
C CYS A 19 -3.20 6.68 -3.70
N LEU A 20 -3.46 7.62 -2.80
CA LEU A 20 -4.66 7.65 -1.96
C LEU A 20 -5.96 7.77 -2.79
N GLN A 21 -5.96 8.55 -3.86
CA GLN A 21 -7.10 8.65 -4.78
C GLN A 21 -7.39 7.32 -5.46
N SER A 22 -6.36 6.57 -5.88
CA SER A 22 -6.55 5.24 -6.47
C SER A 22 -7.22 4.27 -5.50
N PHE A 23 -6.85 4.30 -4.22
CA PHE A 23 -7.56 3.52 -3.19
C PHE A 23 -9.03 3.93 -3.03
N SER A 24 -9.36 5.20 -3.21
CA SER A 24 -10.77 5.66 -3.16
C SER A 24 -11.63 5.07 -4.26
N GLN A 25 -11.03 4.64 -5.37
CA GLN A 25 -11.69 4.04 -6.52
C GLN A 25 -11.81 2.51 -6.42
N THR A 26 -11.15 1.90 -5.44
CA THR A 26 -11.21 0.45 -5.24
C THR A 26 -12.58 -0.02 -4.77
N LEU A 27 -12.97 -1.22 -5.16
CA LEU A 27 -14.16 -1.89 -4.64
C LEU A 27 -13.87 -2.39 -3.22
N LYS A 28 -14.54 -1.79 -2.23
CA LYS A 28 -14.41 -2.17 -0.83
C LYS A 28 -15.35 -3.33 -0.51
N PRO A 29 -14.85 -4.51 -0.14
CA PRO A 29 -15.67 -5.61 0.32
C PRO A 29 -16.37 -5.29 1.65
N SER A 30 -17.65 -5.64 1.79
CA SER A 30 -18.50 -5.27 2.94
C SER A 30 -18.02 -5.84 4.28
N LYS A 31 -17.38 -7.01 4.27
CA LYS A 31 -16.95 -7.73 5.48
C LYS A 31 -15.58 -7.34 6.02
N ILE A 32 -14.93 -6.30 5.44
CA ILE A 32 -13.55 -5.94 5.76
C ILE A 32 -13.47 -4.51 6.29
N LYS A 33 -12.77 -4.37 7.42
CA LYS A 33 -12.39 -3.07 7.96
C LYS A 33 -11.01 -2.69 7.43
N ILE A 34 -10.94 -1.60 6.67
CA ILE A 34 -9.70 -1.09 6.09
C ILE A 34 -9.37 0.24 6.76
N SER A 35 -8.14 0.37 7.23
CA SER A 35 -7.59 1.61 7.73
C SER A 35 -6.23 1.88 7.11
N PHE A 36 -5.80 3.12 7.14
CA PHE A 36 -4.54 3.58 6.57
C PHE A 36 -3.65 4.14 7.66
N LEU A 37 -2.35 3.88 7.56
CA LEU A 37 -1.30 4.56 8.30
C LEU A 37 -0.39 5.25 7.29
N ILE A 38 -0.43 6.57 7.27
CA ILE A 38 0.50 7.36 6.48
C ILE A 38 1.67 7.74 7.38
N LEU A 39 2.85 7.28 6.99
CA LEU A 39 4.08 7.59 7.69
C LEU A 39 4.90 8.60 6.87
N ASP A 40 4.96 9.81 7.39
CA ASP A 40 5.76 10.89 6.82
C ASP A 40 7.19 10.82 7.38
N ASN A 41 8.14 10.55 6.50
CA ASN A 41 9.56 10.46 6.88
C ASN A 41 10.31 11.79 6.68
N SER A 42 9.58 12.91 6.62
CA SER A 42 10.15 14.25 6.59
C SER A 42 10.39 14.82 7.99
N THR A 43 11.32 15.74 8.11
CA THR A 43 11.60 16.43 9.38
C THR A 43 10.53 17.45 9.76
N ASN A 44 9.81 17.99 8.77
CA ASN A 44 8.92 19.16 8.91
C ASN A 44 7.44 18.81 8.77
N PHE A 45 7.06 17.52 8.88
CA PHE A 45 5.66 17.10 8.77
C PHE A 45 4.99 17.55 7.45
N GLU A 46 5.71 17.46 6.34
CA GLU A 46 5.32 18.07 5.06
C GLU A 46 3.97 17.55 4.53
N SER A 47 3.63 16.30 4.85
CA SER A 47 2.35 15.71 4.43
C SER A 47 1.20 15.91 5.41
N PHE A 48 1.44 16.51 6.58
CA PHE A 48 0.43 16.61 7.64
C PHE A 48 -0.84 17.34 7.20
N ASN A 49 -0.69 18.57 6.67
CA ASN A 49 -1.83 19.38 6.26
C ASN A 49 -2.60 18.75 5.09
N LEU A 50 -1.88 18.15 4.15
CA LEU A 50 -2.47 17.40 3.05
C LEU A 50 -3.35 16.27 3.56
N ILE A 51 -2.82 15.44 4.46
CA ILE A 51 -3.56 14.30 5.03
C ILE A 51 -4.74 14.77 5.89
N LYS A 52 -4.58 15.84 6.68
CA LYS A 52 -5.66 16.43 7.48
C LYS A 52 -6.84 16.86 6.60
N ASN A 53 -6.57 17.47 5.46
CA ASN A 53 -7.61 17.91 4.52
C ASN A 53 -8.23 16.72 3.76
N PHE A 54 -7.40 15.78 3.33
CA PHE A 54 -7.86 14.61 2.59
C PHE A 54 -8.73 13.69 3.45
N LYS A 55 -8.40 13.51 4.72
CA LYS A 55 -9.14 12.68 5.67
C LYS A 55 -10.62 12.99 5.73
N LYS A 56 -11.03 14.26 5.52
CA LYS A 56 -12.44 14.70 5.54
C LYS A 56 -13.26 14.10 4.39
N LYS A 57 -12.61 13.77 3.28
CA LYS A 57 -13.25 13.28 2.04
C LYS A 57 -12.96 11.80 1.75
N PHE A 58 -12.03 11.20 2.49
CA PHE A 58 -11.60 9.83 2.25
C PHE A 58 -12.53 8.82 2.93
N LYS A 59 -12.90 7.78 2.20
CA LYS A 59 -13.85 6.75 2.68
C LYS A 59 -13.30 5.85 3.79
N PHE A 60 -12.00 5.87 4.01
CA PHE A 60 -11.32 5.00 4.95
C PHE A 60 -10.81 5.78 6.15
N ASN A 61 -10.63 5.10 7.28
CA ASN A 61 -9.97 5.71 8.43
C ASN A 61 -8.47 5.89 8.15
N ILE A 62 -7.95 7.10 8.37
CA ILE A 62 -6.52 7.40 8.19
C ILE A 62 -5.90 7.78 9.54
N HIS A 63 -4.82 7.09 9.88
CA HIS A 63 -3.87 7.46 10.92
C HIS A 63 -2.67 8.14 10.25
N TYR A 64 -2.14 9.18 10.90
CA TYR A 64 -0.93 9.84 10.47
C TYR A 64 0.13 9.74 11.57
N SER A 65 1.36 9.48 11.17
CA SER A 65 2.52 9.51 12.05
C SER A 65 3.73 10.05 11.31
N ASN A 66 4.72 10.50 12.05
CA ASN A 66 5.95 11.02 11.50
C ASN A 66 7.15 10.26 12.08
N GLU A 67 8.16 10.02 11.25
CA GLU A 67 9.47 9.52 11.65
C GLU A 67 10.55 10.45 11.12
N LYS A 68 11.20 11.19 12.03
CA LYS A 68 12.23 12.18 11.68
C LYS A 68 13.55 11.56 11.22
N LYS A 69 13.85 10.34 11.67
CA LYS A 69 15.03 9.62 11.23
C LYS A 69 14.82 9.14 9.81
N ARG A 70 15.54 9.77 8.88
CA ARG A 70 15.40 9.50 7.45
C ARG A 70 15.74 8.06 7.08
N GLY A 71 15.01 7.50 6.13
CA GLY A 71 15.25 6.19 5.51
C GLY A 71 14.05 5.28 5.58
N VAL A 72 13.83 4.52 4.52
CA VAL A 72 12.69 3.62 4.36
C VAL A 72 12.62 2.57 5.47
N VAL A 73 13.77 2.07 5.91
CA VAL A 73 13.87 1.10 7.02
C VAL A 73 13.34 1.70 8.32
N ASN A 74 13.74 2.94 8.66
CA ASN A 74 13.27 3.63 9.86
C ASN A 74 11.76 3.90 9.78
N ALA A 75 11.28 4.28 8.60
CA ALA A 75 9.86 4.52 8.36
C ALA A 75 9.03 3.24 8.54
N ARG A 76 9.43 2.14 7.93
CA ARG A 76 8.74 0.85 8.05
C ARG A 76 8.82 0.27 9.47
N ASP A 77 9.96 0.38 10.14
CA ASP A 77 10.10 -0.01 11.55
C ASP A 77 9.14 0.78 12.46
N LYS A 78 9.01 2.09 12.22
CA LYS A 78 8.02 2.91 12.93
C LYS A 78 6.60 2.44 12.69
N CYS A 79 6.25 2.06 11.46
CA CYS A 79 4.93 1.46 11.16
C CYS A 79 4.72 0.20 12.00
N LEU A 80 5.70 -0.71 12.06
CA LEU A 80 5.60 -1.94 12.85
C LEU A 80 5.48 -1.67 14.36
N LYS A 81 6.14 -0.65 14.87
CA LYS A 81 5.99 -0.21 16.29
C LYS A 81 4.58 0.32 16.58
N ILE A 82 4.00 1.06 15.63
CA ILE A 82 2.62 1.57 15.76
C ILE A 82 1.60 0.43 15.69
N LEU A 83 1.86 -0.59 14.87
CA LEU A 83 1.02 -1.78 14.75
C LEU A 83 0.72 -2.46 16.08
N LYS A 84 1.69 -2.49 17.00
CA LYS A 84 1.49 -3.07 18.34
C LYS A 84 0.34 -2.41 19.10
N LYS A 85 -0.07 -1.20 18.69
CA LYS A 85 -1.18 -0.43 19.28
C LYS A 85 -2.47 -0.49 18.47
N ILE A 86 -2.39 -0.93 17.20
CA ILE A 86 -3.53 -1.03 16.29
C ILE A 86 -3.83 -2.50 16.06
N GLN A 87 -4.98 -2.95 16.52
CA GLN A 87 -5.42 -4.32 16.29
C GLN A 87 -5.82 -4.50 14.82
N CYS A 88 -5.00 -5.20 14.03
CA CYS A 88 -5.31 -5.63 12.67
C CYS A 88 -4.86 -7.08 12.44
N ASP A 89 -5.52 -7.74 11.50
CA ASP A 89 -5.21 -9.13 11.14
C ASP A 89 -4.09 -9.18 10.08
N TYR A 90 -4.05 -8.17 9.20
CA TYR A 90 -3.07 -8.04 8.13
C TYR A 90 -2.56 -6.61 7.99
N ILE A 91 -1.30 -6.51 7.59
CA ILE A 91 -0.66 -5.25 7.18
C ILE A 91 -0.25 -5.37 5.72
N ALA A 92 -0.45 -4.30 4.95
CA ALA A 92 0.06 -4.18 3.60
C ALA A 92 0.91 -2.91 3.47
N PHE A 93 2.11 -3.03 2.94
CA PHE A 93 2.97 -1.90 2.64
C PHE A 93 2.83 -1.51 1.17
N PHE A 94 2.69 -0.21 0.94
CA PHE A 94 2.71 0.41 -0.37
C PHE A 94 3.66 1.59 -0.40
N ASP A 95 4.27 1.82 -1.56
CA ASP A 95 5.01 3.05 -1.81
C ASP A 95 4.04 4.17 -2.22
N ASP A 96 4.41 5.41 -1.97
CA ASP A 96 3.56 6.59 -2.18
C ASP A 96 3.34 6.93 -3.67
N ASP A 97 4.02 6.25 -4.59
CA ASP A 97 3.87 6.39 -6.04
C ASP A 97 3.11 5.21 -6.70
N CYS A 98 2.55 4.30 -5.91
CA CYS A 98 1.73 3.21 -6.41
C CYS A 98 0.35 3.69 -6.86
N VAL A 99 -0.17 3.10 -7.94
CA VAL A 99 -1.58 3.19 -8.36
C VAL A 99 -2.20 1.82 -8.19
N ILE A 100 -3.30 1.77 -7.45
CA ILE A 100 -3.90 0.51 -7.02
C ILE A 100 -5.01 0.10 -7.98
N ASP A 101 -4.99 -1.16 -8.40
CA ASP A 101 -6.06 -1.74 -9.22
C ASP A 101 -7.42 -1.73 -8.49
N ARG A 102 -8.49 -1.51 -9.24
CA ARG A 102 -9.86 -1.44 -8.72
C ARG A 102 -10.27 -2.68 -7.93
N TYR A 103 -9.78 -3.86 -8.31
CA TYR A 103 -10.13 -5.15 -7.71
C TYR A 103 -9.11 -5.64 -6.68
N TRP A 104 -8.10 -4.83 -6.34
CA TRP A 104 -6.99 -5.23 -5.47
C TRP A 104 -7.47 -5.86 -4.16
N PHE A 105 -8.40 -5.24 -3.44
CA PHE A 105 -8.92 -5.81 -2.19
C PHE A 105 -9.59 -7.16 -2.40
N LYS A 106 -10.40 -7.31 -3.45
CA LYS A 106 -11.05 -8.59 -3.78
C LYS A 106 -10.00 -9.67 -4.01
N ASN A 107 -9.00 -9.38 -4.83
CA ASN A 107 -7.96 -10.34 -5.21
C ASN A 107 -7.10 -10.75 -4.02
N VAL A 108 -6.68 -9.81 -3.17
CA VAL A 108 -5.88 -10.09 -1.98
C VAL A 108 -6.64 -10.97 -0.98
N ILE A 109 -7.92 -10.69 -0.76
CA ILE A 109 -8.74 -11.49 0.14
C ILE A 109 -8.88 -12.91 -0.37
N GLU A 110 -9.16 -13.07 -1.65
CA GLU A 110 -9.25 -14.39 -2.28
C GLU A 110 -7.95 -15.18 -2.13
N ILE A 111 -6.79 -14.53 -2.24
CA ILE A 111 -5.49 -15.17 -2.02
C ILE A 111 -5.30 -15.53 -0.54
N ILE A 112 -5.65 -14.64 0.38
CA ILE A 112 -5.59 -14.90 1.83
C ILE A 112 -6.41 -16.14 2.18
N ASP A 113 -7.64 -16.20 1.71
CA ASP A 113 -8.57 -17.29 2.03
C ASP A 113 -8.10 -18.64 1.45
N LYS A 114 -7.51 -18.62 0.26
CA LYS A 114 -7.07 -19.85 -0.45
C LYS A 114 -5.70 -20.34 0.00
N SER A 115 -4.74 -19.45 0.26
CA SER A 115 -3.33 -19.83 0.41
C SER A 115 -2.92 -20.08 1.85
N LYS A 116 -3.62 -19.52 2.84
CA LYS A 116 -3.20 -19.47 4.26
C LYS A 116 -1.76 -18.96 4.44
N ALA A 117 -1.29 -18.14 3.50
CA ALA A 117 0.07 -17.64 3.49
C ALA A 117 0.25 -16.52 4.54
N ASN A 118 1.38 -16.54 5.24
CA ASN A 118 1.74 -15.47 6.19
C ASN A 118 2.23 -14.21 5.49
N ILE A 119 2.83 -14.35 4.30
CA ILE A 119 3.34 -13.25 3.48
C ILE A 119 2.81 -13.41 2.05
N ILE A 120 2.25 -12.34 1.51
CA ILE A 120 1.72 -12.28 0.16
C ILE A 120 2.36 -11.07 -0.52
N THR A 121 2.91 -11.28 -1.71
CA THR A 121 3.35 -10.22 -2.61
C THR A 121 2.60 -10.33 -3.93
N GLY A 122 2.32 -9.19 -4.54
CA GLY A 122 1.63 -9.10 -5.82
C GLY A 122 2.55 -8.58 -6.92
N PRO A 123 2.17 -8.74 -8.20
CA PRO A 123 2.88 -8.16 -9.31
C PRO A 123 2.83 -6.63 -9.25
N GLN A 124 3.93 -6.00 -9.61
CA GLN A 124 4.04 -4.55 -9.80
C GLN A 124 4.26 -4.29 -11.29
N LEU A 125 3.37 -3.49 -11.88
CA LEU A 125 3.49 -3.04 -13.26
C LEU A 125 4.05 -1.62 -13.27
N TYR A 126 5.07 -1.39 -14.08
CA TYR A 126 5.60 -0.05 -14.28
C TYR A 126 4.70 0.72 -15.25
N LEU A 127 4.05 1.77 -14.77
CA LEU A 127 3.35 2.71 -15.63
C LEU A 127 4.39 3.66 -16.26
N SER A 128 4.69 3.45 -17.52
CA SER A 128 5.64 4.27 -18.28
C SER A 128 4.99 4.72 -19.59
N ASN A 129 5.31 5.92 -20.03
CA ASN A 129 4.97 6.40 -21.37
C ASN A 129 5.82 5.70 -22.47
N ASP A 130 6.82 4.94 -22.07
CA ASP A 130 7.65 4.15 -22.97
C ASP A 130 6.99 2.78 -23.23
N LYS A 131 6.54 2.59 -24.48
CA LYS A 131 5.89 1.34 -24.93
C LYS A 131 6.73 0.08 -24.64
N LYS A 132 8.07 0.14 -24.70
CA LYS A 132 8.95 -0.99 -24.41
C LYS A 132 8.87 -1.42 -22.94
N LYS A 133 8.80 -0.47 -22.01
CA LYS A 133 8.69 -0.76 -20.58
C LYS A 133 7.32 -1.34 -20.23
N ASN A 134 6.25 -0.85 -20.86
CA ASN A 134 4.90 -1.40 -20.68
C ASN A 134 4.81 -2.84 -21.19
N ASN A 135 5.44 -3.17 -22.33
CA ASN A 135 5.49 -4.54 -22.86
C ASN A 135 6.24 -5.51 -21.92
N LEU A 136 7.28 -5.05 -21.23
CA LEU A 136 7.96 -5.85 -20.21
C LEU A 136 7.03 -6.13 -19.00
N GLY A 137 6.27 -5.15 -18.56
CA GLY A 137 5.25 -5.33 -17.52
C GLY A 137 4.22 -6.40 -17.88
N GLU A 138 3.64 -6.33 -19.07
CA GLU A 138 2.69 -7.32 -19.59
C GLU A 138 3.32 -8.73 -19.73
N PHE A 139 4.59 -8.81 -20.10
CA PHE A 139 5.31 -10.09 -20.20
C PHE A 139 5.45 -10.77 -18.83
N PHE A 140 5.79 -10.01 -17.78
CA PHE A 140 5.88 -10.54 -16.43
C PHE A 140 4.51 -10.93 -15.87
N GLU A 141 3.47 -10.15 -16.14
CA GLU A 141 2.09 -10.45 -15.74
C GLU A 141 1.59 -11.78 -16.33
N LYS A 142 1.80 -12.03 -17.62
CA LYS A 142 1.46 -13.29 -18.27
C LYS A 142 2.19 -14.52 -17.68
N LYS A 143 3.40 -14.34 -17.16
CA LYS A 143 4.17 -15.41 -16.52
C LYS A 143 3.72 -15.71 -15.08
N ILE A 144 3.31 -14.67 -14.34
CA ILE A 144 2.92 -14.78 -12.92
C ILE A 144 1.52 -15.39 -12.79
N ASN A 145 0.60 -15.08 -13.70
CA ASN A 145 -0.78 -15.58 -13.66
C ASN A 145 -0.92 -17.09 -13.88
N LYS A 146 0.16 -17.83 -14.15
CA LYS A 146 0.11 -19.29 -14.38
C LYS A 146 0.32 -20.17 -13.14
N LYS A 147 0.84 -19.64 -12.03
CA LYS A 147 0.98 -20.41 -10.77
C LYS A 147 1.12 -19.45 -9.56
N ILE A 148 0.31 -19.65 -8.53
CA ILE A 148 0.64 -19.12 -7.20
C ILE A 148 1.85 -19.89 -6.72
N SER A 149 3.03 -19.28 -6.75
CA SER A 149 4.25 -19.88 -6.23
C SER A 149 4.53 -19.35 -4.81
N LYS A 150 4.94 -20.24 -3.92
CA LYS A 150 5.51 -19.79 -2.63
C LYS A 150 6.84 -19.11 -2.94
N VAL A 151 6.96 -17.85 -2.57
CA VAL A 151 8.22 -17.10 -2.61
C VAL A 151 8.81 -17.02 -1.21
N ASN A 152 10.10 -17.28 -1.08
CA ASN A 152 10.80 -17.22 0.20
C ASN A 152 11.27 -15.80 0.57
N TRP A 153 11.01 -14.81 -0.29
CA TRP A 153 11.36 -13.40 -0.08
C TRP A 153 10.31 -12.51 -0.72
N ALA A 154 10.06 -11.37 -0.13
CA ALA A 154 9.25 -10.30 -0.71
C ALA A 154 10.19 -9.19 -1.19
N ALA A 155 10.01 -8.75 -2.44
CA ALA A 155 10.70 -7.57 -2.93
C ALA A 155 10.23 -6.35 -2.12
N THR A 156 11.19 -5.57 -1.64
CA THR A 156 10.96 -4.33 -0.90
C THR A 156 11.22 -3.14 -1.79
#